data_bcddd1644ac6b39989fce8af8fb2b55a
#
_entry.id   bcddd1644ac6b39989fce8af8fb2b55a
#
_cell.length_a   1.000
_cell.length_b   1.000
_cell.length_c   1.000
_cell.angle_alpha   90.00
_cell.angle_beta   90.00
_cell.angle_gamma   90.00
#
_symmetry.space_group_name_H-M   'P 1'
#
loop_
_entity.id
_entity.type
_entity.pdbx_description
1 polymer ?
#
loop_
_entity_poly.entity_id
_entity_poly.type
_entity_poly.pdbx_seq_one_letter_code
_entity_poly.pdbx_strand_id
1 'polypeptide(L)'
;MNALFHKSIRRSLLLTLYGRYMADPTEMVEPAAFLADGTLEKHPLLVNMHYLSDRGLVELMRGYDHSIFAAVRITAKGIDLVENQFELDRQFPPHPDTAELGAADLPMLIERLQEEADLCDLEGVARRALLDDVAYLRGEIARPAACWRLQVIRAVLGWMAESVTACDTPPSSLPLLARRIGEIIGD
;
A
#
# COMPACT_ATOMS: atom_id res chain seq x y z
N MET A 1 7.74 -1.67 16.62
CA MET A 1 6.55 -1.13 15.91
C MET A 1 6.98 -0.86 14.47
N ASN A 2 6.35 -1.51 13.50
CA ASN A 2 6.82 -1.54 12.10
C ASN A 2 6.56 -0.19 11.40
N ALA A 3 7.54 0.35 10.65
CA ALA A 3 7.40 1.61 9.90
C ALA A 3 6.28 1.54 8.83
N LEU A 4 6.02 0.37 8.26
CA LEU A 4 4.92 0.13 7.34
C LEU A 4 3.55 0.33 8.00
N PHE A 5 3.39 -0.03 9.26
CA PHE A 5 2.16 0.19 10.02
C PHE A 5 1.80 1.68 10.11
N HIS A 6 2.77 2.56 10.40
CA HIS A 6 2.51 4.00 10.43
C HIS A 6 2.19 4.58 9.04
N LYS A 7 2.80 4.06 7.97
CA LYS A 7 2.51 4.52 6.60
C LYS A 7 1.09 4.16 6.18
N SER A 8 0.61 2.95 6.51
CA SER A 8 -0.76 2.54 6.21
C SER A 8 -1.80 3.34 7.00
N ILE A 9 -1.52 3.64 8.28
CA ILE A 9 -2.39 4.54 9.06
C ILE A 9 -2.50 5.91 8.39
N ARG A 10 -1.38 6.52 7.98
CA ARG A 10 -1.38 7.83 7.29
C ARG A 10 -2.19 7.80 6.00
N ARG A 11 -2.08 6.71 5.23
CA ARG A 11 -2.90 6.48 4.04
C ARG A 11 -4.40 6.47 4.40
N SER A 12 -4.79 5.65 5.36
CA SER A 12 -6.19 5.55 5.79
C SER A 12 -6.74 6.90 6.26
N LEU A 13 -5.98 7.64 7.07
CA LEU A 13 -6.37 8.97 7.54
C LEU A 13 -6.57 9.96 6.39
N LEU A 14 -5.68 9.99 5.39
CA LEU A 14 -5.80 10.86 4.22
C LEU A 14 -7.01 10.50 3.37
N LEU A 15 -7.24 9.20 3.10
CA LEU A 15 -8.41 8.75 2.33
C LEU A 15 -9.72 9.07 3.04
N THR A 16 -9.79 8.89 4.36
CA THR A 16 -10.97 9.26 5.15
C THR A 16 -11.26 10.76 5.06
N LEU A 17 -10.22 11.60 5.25
CA LEU A 17 -10.36 13.06 5.16
C LEU A 17 -10.73 13.52 3.74
N TYR A 18 -10.19 12.89 2.71
CA TYR A 18 -10.55 13.16 1.32
C TYR A 18 -12.02 12.83 1.05
N GLY A 19 -12.50 11.66 1.50
CA GLY A 19 -13.91 11.29 1.38
C GLY A 19 -14.85 12.27 2.09
N ARG A 20 -14.47 12.78 3.27
CA ARG A 20 -15.24 13.82 3.99
C ARG A 20 -15.25 15.13 3.22
N TYR A 21 -14.09 15.58 2.73
CA TYR A 21 -13.97 16.78 1.90
C TYR A 21 -14.82 16.70 0.62
N MET A 22 -14.87 15.55 -0.03
CA MET A 22 -15.71 15.37 -1.24
C MET A 22 -17.21 15.41 -0.92
N ALA A 23 -17.61 15.03 0.29
CA ALA A 23 -19.01 15.15 0.74
C ALA A 23 -19.35 16.57 1.19
N ASP A 24 -18.49 17.22 1.97
CA ASP A 24 -18.62 18.62 2.42
C ASP A 24 -17.23 19.26 2.54
N PRO A 25 -16.83 20.15 1.61
CA PRO A 25 -15.54 20.83 1.64
C PRO A 25 -15.29 21.73 2.86
N THR A 26 -16.34 22.05 3.60
CA THR A 26 -16.27 22.91 4.80
C THR A 26 -16.19 22.10 6.09
N GLU A 27 -16.41 20.78 6.02
CA GLU A 27 -16.39 19.90 7.19
C GLU A 27 -14.99 19.85 7.82
N MET A 28 -14.97 20.01 9.13
CA MET A 28 -13.79 19.74 9.97
C MET A 28 -14.05 18.50 10.81
N VAL A 29 -13.17 17.50 10.68
CA VAL A 29 -13.37 16.19 11.29
C VAL A 29 -12.77 16.17 12.70
N GLU A 30 -13.56 15.79 13.70
CA GLU A 30 -13.11 15.67 15.08
C GLU A 30 -12.34 14.33 15.31
N PRO A 31 -11.41 14.27 16.28
CA PRO A 31 -10.67 13.04 16.63
C PRO A 31 -11.58 11.83 16.92
N ALA A 32 -12.74 12.07 17.52
CA ALA A 32 -13.71 11.03 17.86
C ALA A 32 -14.17 10.21 16.62
N ALA A 33 -14.26 10.86 15.46
CA ALA A 33 -14.67 10.19 14.22
C ALA A 33 -13.67 9.11 13.75
N PHE A 34 -12.37 9.26 14.07
CA PHE A 34 -11.33 8.28 13.74
C PHE A 34 -11.19 7.17 14.78
N LEU A 35 -11.75 7.36 15.97
CA LEU A 35 -11.68 6.42 17.09
C LEU A 35 -12.98 5.61 17.27
N ALA A 36 -14.03 5.95 16.52
CA ALA A 36 -15.37 5.42 16.71
C ALA A 36 -15.49 3.90 16.49
N ASP A 37 -14.70 3.34 15.57
CA ASP A 37 -14.71 1.91 15.24
C ASP A 37 -13.75 1.08 16.12
N GLY A 38 -12.96 1.74 16.98
CA GLY A 38 -12.00 1.07 17.88
C GLY A 38 -10.78 0.46 17.17
N THR A 39 -10.63 0.64 15.86
CA THR A 39 -9.51 0.08 15.08
C THR A 39 -8.22 0.88 15.27
N LEU A 40 -8.33 2.16 15.61
CA LEU A 40 -7.21 3.06 15.83
C LEU A 40 -7.21 3.58 17.27
N GLU A 41 -6.05 3.50 17.93
CA GLU A 41 -5.85 4.06 19.27
C GLU A 41 -5.47 5.55 19.21
N LYS A 42 -5.72 6.26 20.33
CA LYS A 42 -5.44 7.69 20.47
C LYS A 42 -3.99 8.08 20.16
N HIS A 43 -3.01 7.32 20.66
CA HIS A 43 -1.60 7.65 20.47
C HIS A 43 -1.13 7.50 19.01
N PRO A 44 -1.40 6.40 18.30
CA PRO A 44 -1.12 6.30 16.87
C PRO A 44 -1.82 7.37 16.03
N LEU A 45 -3.07 7.72 16.35
CA LEU A 45 -3.79 8.82 15.68
C LEU A 45 -3.00 10.13 15.79
N LEU A 46 -2.62 10.52 17.01
CA LEU A 46 -1.89 11.76 17.26
C LEU A 46 -0.57 11.83 16.50
N VAL A 47 0.27 10.80 16.63
CA VAL A 47 1.59 10.76 16.00
C VAL A 47 1.47 10.90 14.48
N ASN A 48 0.52 10.21 13.87
CA ASN A 48 0.36 10.22 12.43
C ASN A 48 -0.30 11.51 11.92
N MET A 49 -1.25 12.09 12.66
CA MET A 49 -1.85 13.39 12.32
C MET A 49 -0.84 14.54 12.39
N HIS A 50 -0.01 14.58 13.44
CA HIS A 50 1.06 15.58 13.53
C HIS A 50 2.06 15.45 12.38
N TYR A 51 2.49 14.22 12.05
CA TYR A 51 3.33 13.98 10.88
C TYR A 51 2.71 14.49 9.59
N LEU A 52 1.42 14.21 9.35
CA LEU A 52 0.71 14.70 8.15
C LEU A 52 0.59 16.22 8.12
N SER A 53 0.39 16.84 9.30
CA SER A 53 0.37 18.30 9.44
C SER A 53 1.73 18.93 9.16
N ASP A 54 2.82 18.36 9.68
CA ASP A 54 4.19 18.84 9.41
C ASP A 54 4.56 18.73 7.92
N ARG A 55 3.98 17.75 7.23
CA ARG A 55 4.09 17.60 5.77
C ARG A 55 3.18 18.57 5.00
N GLY A 56 2.32 19.29 5.69
CA GLY A 56 1.34 20.20 5.09
C GLY A 56 0.22 19.49 4.32
N LEU A 57 -0.03 18.20 4.60
CA LEU A 57 -1.07 17.41 3.95
C LEU A 57 -2.43 17.56 4.64
N VAL A 58 -2.42 17.89 5.91
CA VAL A 58 -3.61 18.23 6.70
C VAL A 58 -3.38 19.49 7.51
N GLU A 59 -4.46 20.17 7.87
CA GLU A 59 -4.47 21.30 8.77
C GLU A 59 -5.15 20.91 10.07
N LEU A 60 -4.41 21.04 11.20
CA LEU A 60 -4.92 20.76 12.53
C LEU A 60 -5.41 22.02 13.21
N MET A 61 -6.65 22.01 13.67
CA MET A 61 -7.16 23.01 14.60
C MET A 61 -6.73 22.65 16.03
N ARG A 62 -6.04 23.54 16.71
CA ARG A 62 -5.63 23.33 18.11
C ARG A 62 -6.80 23.54 19.05
N GLY A 63 -7.02 22.59 19.94
CA GLY A 63 -7.98 22.75 21.04
C GLY A 63 -7.39 23.56 22.21
N TYR A 64 -8.24 23.99 23.11
CA TYR A 64 -7.82 24.62 24.36
C TYR A 64 -7.10 23.62 25.29
N ASP A 65 -7.41 22.36 25.19
CA ASP A 65 -6.75 21.27 25.91
C ASP A 65 -5.68 20.66 25.00
N HIS A 66 -4.41 20.83 25.38
CA HIS A 66 -3.24 20.50 24.57
C HIS A 66 -3.02 18.99 24.31
N SER A 67 -3.92 18.13 24.76
CA SER A 67 -3.73 16.68 24.68
C SER A 67 -4.11 16.06 23.32
N ILE A 68 -4.98 16.72 22.53
CA ILE A 68 -5.44 16.29 21.19
C ILE A 68 -5.76 17.54 20.36
N PHE A 69 -5.67 17.45 19.03
CA PHE A 69 -6.23 18.49 18.14
C PHE A 69 -7.77 18.54 18.28
N ALA A 70 -8.37 19.72 18.11
CA ALA A 70 -9.84 19.87 18.19
C ALA A 70 -10.54 19.32 16.94
N ALA A 71 -9.97 19.61 15.76
CA ALA A 71 -10.47 19.14 14.48
C ALA A 71 -9.35 19.13 13.44
N VAL A 72 -9.59 18.48 12.32
CA VAL A 72 -8.64 18.37 11.20
C VAL A 72 -9.38 18.43 9.87
N ARG A 73 -8.75 19.00 8.87
CA ARG A 73 -9.17 18.93 7.48
C ARG A 73 -8.00 18.61 6.55
N ILE A 74 -8.30 18.05 5.38
CA ILE A 74 -7.30 17.85 4.33
C ILE A 74 -6.95 19.19 3.68
N THR A 75 -5.69 19.37 3.27
CA THR A 75 -5.26 20.56 2.52
C THR A 75 -5.31 20.28 1.02
N ALA A 76 -5.18 21.32 0.18
CA ALA A 76 -5.04 21.15 -1.27
C ALA A 76 -3.89 20.21 -1.62
N LYS A 77 -2.73 20.32 -0.94
CA LYS A 77 -1.60 19.41 -1.13
C LYS A 77 -1.91 17.97 -0.74
N GLY A 78 -2.76 17.76 0.27
CA GLY A 78 -3.23 16.43 0.66
C GLY A 78 -4.19 15.86 -0.38
N ILE A 79 -5.07 16.68 -0.95
CA ILE A 79 -5.99 16.32 -2.03
C ILE A 79 -5.19 15.89 -3.27
N ASP A 80 -4.26 16.75 -3.74
CA ASP A 80 -3.40 16.46 -4.89
C ASP A 80 -2.64 15.13 -4.74
N LEU A 81 -2.19 14.83 -3.51
CA LEU A 81 -1.50 13.57 -3.20
C LEU A 81 -2.46 12.37 -3.29
N VAL A 82 -3.69 12.49 -2.77
CA VAL A 82 -4.68 11.38 -2.81
C VAL A 82 -5.14 11.12 -4.25
N GLU A 83 -5.31 12.15 -5.05
CA GLU A 83 -5.69 12.04 -6.46
C GLU A 83 -4.56 11.49 -7.34
N ASN A 84 -3.30 11.65 -6.93
CA ASN A 84 -2.16 11.01 -7.57
C ASN A 84 -1.88 9.64 -6.92
N GLN A 85 -2.60 8.61 -7.39
CA GLN A 85 -2.53 7.25 -6.85
C GLN A 85 -1.10 6.71 -6.78
N PHE A 86 -0.29 6.94 -7.82
CA PHE A 86 1.10 6.48 -7.86
C PHE A 86 1.94 7.09 -6.73
N GLU A 87 1.81 8.40 -6.51
CA GLU A 87 2.56 9.10 -5.47
C GLU A 87 2.06 8.74 -4.06
N LEU A 88 0.76 8.55 -3.90
CA LEU A 88 0.16 8.08 -2.65
C LEU A 88 0.70 6.68 -2.27
N ASP A 89 0.72 5.76 -3.22
CA ASP A 89 1.20 4.38 -3.02
C ASP A 89 2.70 4.36 -2.69
N ARG A 90 3.48 5.22 -3.35
CA ARG A 90 4.91 5.37 -3.09
C ARG A 90 5.21 5.91 -1.70
N GLN A 91 4.47 6.94 -1.25
CA GLN A 91 4.71 7.59 0.05
C GLN A 91 4.07 6.83 1.21
N PHE A 92 2.85 6.37 1.02
CA PHE A 92 2.02 5.70 2.02
C PHE A 92 1.41 4.42 1.44
N PRO A 93 2.20 3.33 1.31
CA PRO A 93 1.69 2.06 0.81
C PRO A 93 0.56 1.52 1.70
N PRO A 94 -0.40 0.79 1.11
CA PRO A 94 -1.45 0.12 1.87
C PRO A 94 -0.85 -0.91 2.85
N HIS A 95 -1.61 -1.23 3.90
CA HIS A 95 -1.20 -2.28 4.83
C HIS A 95 -1.29 -3.65 4.13
N PRO A 96 -0.28 -4.51 4.28
CA PRO A 96 -0.28 -5.82 3.63
C PRO A 96 -1.45 -6.72 4.03
N ASP A 97 -2.06 -6.49 5.21
CA ASP A 97 -3.20 -7.27 5.71
C ASP A 97 -4.58 -6.67 5.34
N THR A 98 -4.64 -5.47 4.77
CA THR A 98 -5.90 -4.93 4.25
C THR A 98 -6.20 -5.58 2.90
N ALA A 99 -7.02 -6.61 2.93
CA ALA A 99 -7.34 -7.51 1.82
C ALA A 99 -8.28 -6.92 0.73
N GLU A 100 -8.32 -5.61 0.56
CA GLU A 100 -8.95 -4.96 -0.58
C GLU A 100 -7.92 -4.32 -1.50
N LEU A 101 -6.94 -5.11 -1.89
CA LEU A 101 -6.00 -4.75 -2.94
C LEU A 101 -6.74 -4.84 -4.28
N GLY A 102 -7.15 -3.73 -4.89
CA GLY A 102 -7.75 -3.69 -6.22
C GLY A 102 -6.75 -4.07 -7.33
N ALA A 103 -7.20 -4.24 -8.57
CA ALA A 103 -6.31 -4.55 -9.71
C ALA A 103 -5.18 -3.52 -9.87
N ALA A 104 -5.35 -2.31 -9.33
CA ALA A 104 -4.34 -1.26 -9.30
C ALA A 104 -3.10 -1.60 -8.44
N ASP A 105 -3.20 -2.59 -7.55
CA ASP A 105 -2.11 -2.92 -6.63
C ASP A 105 -1.10 -3.91 -7.19
N LEU A 106 -1.39 -4.55 -8.33
CA LEU A 106 -0.47 -5.50 -8.99
C LEU A 106 0.90 -4.88 -9.33
N PRO A 107 0.99 -3.67 -9.91
CA PRO A 107 2.26 -3.02 -10.16
C PRO A 107 3.10 -2.86 -8.90
N MET A 108 2.48 -2.47 -7.78
CA MET A 108 3.17 -2.27 -6.51
C MET A 108 3.66 -3.60 -5.91
N LEU A 109 2.87 -4.67 -6.02
CA LEU A 109 3.30 -6.00 -5.58
C LEU A 109 4.49 -6.52 -6.39
N ILE A 110 4.55 -6.21 -7.69
CA ILE A 110 5.68 -6.56 -8.55
C ILE A 110 6.94 -5.76 -8.20
N GLU A 111 6.82 -4.45 -7.97
CA GLU A 111 7.97 -3.63 -7.55
C GLU A 111 8.53 -4.15 -6.20
N ARG A 112 7.66 -4.43 -5.25
CA ARG A 112 8.06 -5.00 -3.97
C ARG A 112 8.70 -6.38 -4.12
N LEU A 113 8.14 -7.24 -4.98
CA LEU A 113 8.70 -8.55 -5.27
C LEU A 113 10.10 -8.44 -5.87
N GLN A 114 10.32 -7.46 -6.73
CA GLN A 114 11.65 -7.19 -7.28
C GLN A 114 12.64 -6.77 -6.20
N GLU A 115 12.26 -5.84 -5.30
CA GLU A 115 13.12 -5.43 -4.19
C GLU A 115 13.45 -6.60 -3.26
N GLU A 116 12.44 -7.44 -2.94
CA GLU A 116 12.64 -8.63 -2.09
C GLU A 116 13.50 -9.69 -2.80
N ALA A 117 13.35 -9.89 -4.12
CA ALA A 117 14.17 -10.81 -4.92
C ALA A 117 15.63 -10.34 -5.04
N ASP A 118 15.85 -9.03 -5.12
CA ASP A 118 17.20 -8.45 -5.12
C ASP A 118 17.93 -8.67 -3.79
N LEU A 119 17.19 -8.75 -2.68
CA LEU A 119 17.72 -8.93 -1.32
C LEU A 119 17.76 -10.40 -0.87
N CYS A 120 17.17 -11.33 -1.66
CA CYS A 120 17.17 -12.74 -1.27
C CYS A 120 18.59 -13.34 -1.34
N ASP A 121 18.81 -14.39 -0.55
CA ASP A 121 20.10 -15.09 -0.38
C ASP A 121 20.41 -16.12 -1.49
N LEU A 122 19.64 -16.10 -2.57
CA LEU A 122 19.93 -16.86 -3.78
C LEU A 122 21.21 -16.37 -4.48
N GLU A 123 22.03 -17.27 -4.95
CA GLU A 123 23.26 -16.92 -5.62
C GLU A 123 23.23 -17.15 -7.15
N GLY A 124 24.00 -16.34 -7.86
CA GLY A 124 24.40 -16.56 -9.24
C GLY A 124 23.23 -16.71 -10.22
N VAL A 125 23.09 -17.91 -10.77
CA VAL A 125 22.12 -18.21 -11.84
C VAL A 125 20.68 -18.22 -11.32
N ALA A 126 20.45 -18.75 -10.11
CA ALA A 126 19.12 -18.85 -9.52
C ALA A 126 18.51 -17.46 -9.25
N ARG A 127 19.32 -16.54 -8.68
CA ARG A 127 18.90 -15.17 -8.46
C ARG A 127 18.56 -14.45 -9.76
N ARG A 128 19.39 -14.63 -10.80
CA ARG A 128 19.14 -14.01 -12.11
C ARG A 128 17.86 -14.55 -12.74
N ALA A 129 17.62 -15.85 -12.67
CA ALA A 129 16.40 -16.47 -13.18
C ALA A 129 15.15 -15.90 -12.47
N LEU A 130 15.19 -15.75 -11.14
CA LEU A 130 14.10 -15.15 -10.36
C LEU A 130 13.82 -13.70 -10.80
N LEU A 131 14.86 -12.90 -11.01
CA LEU A 131 14.71 -11.50 -11.47
C LEU A 131 14.17 -11.43 -12.91
N ASP A 132 14.57 -12.33 -13.79
CA ASP A 132 14.05 -12.43 -15.16
C ASP A 132 12.56 -12.81 -15.14
N ASP A 133 12.14 -13.70 -14.24
CA ASP A 133 10.74 -14.08 -14.03
C ASP A 133 9.90 -12.90 -13.51
N VAL A 134 10.42 -12.11 -12.55
CA VAL A 134 9.77 -10.88 -12.08
C VAL A 134 9.62 -9.87 -13.22
N ALA A 135 10.67 -9.66 -14.02
CA ALA A 135 10.64 -8.75 -15.16
C ALA A 135 9.62 -9.21 -16.22
N TYR A 136 9.49 -10.51 -16.45
CA TYR A 136 8.46 -11.07 -17.33
C TYR A 136 7.06 -10.77 -16.80
N LEU A 137 6.78 -11.04 -15.51
CA LEU A 137 5.47 -10.78 -14.91
C LEU A 137 5.12 -9.29 -14.97
N ARG A 138 6.10 -8.40 -14.72
CA ARG A 138 5.92 -6.95 -14.87
C ARG A 138 5.44 -6.58 -16.27
N GLY A 139 6.09 -7.11 -17.30
CA GLY A 139 5.73 -6.85 -18.68
C GLY A 139 4.35 -7.40 -19.06
N GLU A 140 3.96 -8.55 -18.52
CA GLU A 140 2.67 -9.16 -18.80
C GLU A 140 1.52 -8.44 -18.09
N ILE A 141 1.71 -8.05 -16.81
CA ILE A 141 0.71 -7.34 -16.00
C ILE A 141 0.50 -5.88 -16.46
N ALA A 142 1.49 -5.27 -17.08
CA ALA A 142 1.35 -3.95 -17.71
C ALA A 142 0.35 -3.95 -18.89
N ARG A 143 -0.03 -5.14 -19.40
CA ARG A 143 -1.04 -5.28 -20.48
C ARG A 143 -2.45 -5.35 -19.89
N PRO A 144 -3.49 -5.01 -20.66
CA PRO A 144 -4.86 -5.27 -20.25
C PRO A 144 -5.07 -6.75 -19.88
N ALA A 145 -5.79 -7.04 -18.80
CA ALA A 145 -5.98 -8.40 -18.28
C ALA A 145 -6.53 -9.38 -19.33
N ALA A 146 -7.38 -8.90 -20.24
CA ALA A 146 -7.89 -9.70 -21.36
C ALA A 146 -6.80 -10.19 -22.35
N CYS A 147 -5.62 -9.56 -22.32
CA CYS A 147 -4.48 -9.91 -23.18
C CYS A 147 -3.42 -10.76 -22.45
N TRP A 148 -3.66 -11.15 -21.20
CA TRP A 148 -2.70 -11.90 -20.41
C TRP A 148 -2.59 -13.34 -20.90
N ARG A 149 -1.37 -13.85 -20.94
CA ARG A 149 -1.07 -15.25 -21.25
C ARG A 149 -1.14 -16.10 -19.97
N LEU A 150 -2.35 -16.39 -19.50
CA LEU A 150 -2.63 -16.98 -18.19
C LEU A 150 -1.82 -18.24 -17.88
N GLN A 151 -1.68 -19.15 -18.87
CA GLN A 151 -0.91 -20.39 -18.68
C GLN A 151 0.57 -20.11 -18.42
N VAL A 152 1.13 -19.06 -19.06
CA VAL A 152 2.52 -18.69 -18.87
C VAL A 152 2.69 -18.00 -17.51
N ILE A 153 1.77 -17.09 -17.13
CA ILE A 153 1.76 -16.46 -15.80
C ILE A 153 1.76 -17.53 -14.69
N ARG A 154 0.88 -18.53 -14.79
CA ARG A 154 0.81 -19.64 -13.80
C ARG A 154 2.11 -20.42 -13.75
N ALA A 155 2.70 -20.74 -14.90
CA ALA A 155 3.97 -21.47 -14.97
C ALA A 155 5.10 -20.65 -14.31
N VAL A 156 5.20 -19.36 -14.62
CA VAL A 156 6.22 -18.46 -14.05
C VAL A 156 6.06 -18.34 -12.53
N LEU A 157 4.83 -18.13 -12.04
CA LEU A 157 4.56 -18.10 -10.60
C LEU A 157 4.94 -19.40 -9.89
N GLY A 158 4.70 -20.57 -10.56
CA GLY A 158 5.11 -21.87 -10.06
C GLY A 158 6.65 -22.00 -9.98
N TRP A 159 7.38 -21.63 -11.02
CA TRP A 159 8.84 -21.65 -11.04
C TRP A 159 9.45 -20.72 -9.97
N MET A 160 8.89 -19.53 -9.82
CA MET A 160 9.31 -18.60 -8.76
C MET A 160 9.09 -19.19 -7.37
N ALA A 161 7.91 -19.79 -7.13
CA ALA A 161 7.60 -20.44 -5.86
C ALA A 161 8.59 -21.58 -5.56
N GLU A 162 8.96 -22.39 -6.54
CA GLU A 162 9.98 -23.44 -6.41
C GLU A 162 11.36 -22.83 -6.11
N SER A 163 11.76 -21.79 -6.84
CA SER A 163 13.05 -21.14 -6.69
C SER A 163 13.26 -20.56 -5.30
N VAL A 164 12.22 -19.95 -4.71
CA VAL A 164 12.31 -19.33 -3.39
C VAL A 164 12.20 -20.32 -2.22
N THR A 165 11.90 -21.60 -2.46
CA THR A 165 11.92 -22.63 -1.40
C THR A 165 13.31 -22.84 -0.81
N ALA A 166 14.36 -22.47 -1.54
CA ALA A 166 15.75 -22.55 -1.08
C ALA A 166 16.21 -21.29 -0.32
N CYS A 167 15.38 -20.23 -0.25
CA CYS A 167 15.72 -19.00 0.46
C CYS A 167 15.46 -19.15 1.96
N ASP A 168 16.37 -18.66 2.79
CA ASP A 168 16.16 -18.55 4.25
C ASP A 168 15.03 -17.54 4.55
N THR A 169 14.93 -16.49 3.72
CA THR A 169 13.88 -15.45 3.80
C THR A 169 13.16 -15.32 2.45
N PRO A 170 12.13 -16.14 2.19
CA PRO A 170 11.42 -16.08 0.92
C PRO A 170 10.64 -14.75 0.77
N PRO A 171 10.54 -14.21 -0.48
CA PRO A 171 9.79 -13.00 -0.75
C PRO A 171 8.32 -13.08 -0.27
N SER A 172 7.93 -12.18 0.63
CA SER A 172 6.59 -12.16 1.23
C SER A 172 5.50 -11.69 0.24
N SER A 173 5.89 -10.95 -0.78
CA SER A 173 5.00 -10.43 -1.82
C SER A 173 4.60 -11.48 -2.87
N LEU A 174 5.38 -12.55 -3.05
CA LEU A 174 5.09 -13.57 -4.06
C LEU A 174 3.74 -14.30 -3.86
N PRO A 175 3.40 -14.82 -2.66
CA PRO A 175 2.09 -15.44 -2.44
C PRO A 175 0.94 -14.43 -2.54
N LEU A 176 1.14 -13.17 -2.18
CA LEU A 176 0.15 -12.11 -2.32
C LEU A 176 -0.12 -11.82 -3.80
N LEU A 177 0.94 -11.72 -4.62
CA LEU A 177 0.84 -11.51 -6.06
C LEU A 177 0.12 -12.69 -6.74
N ALA A 178 0.47 -13.92 -6.40
CA ALA A 178 -0.15 -15.11 -6.96
C ALA A 178 -1.65 -15.17 -6.64
N ARG A 179 -2.03 -14.94 -5.39
CA ARG A 179 -3.43 -14.84 -4.98
C ARG A 179 -4.18 -13.77 -5.76
N ARG A 180 -3.59 -12.60 -5.89
CA ARG A 180 -4.23 -11.47 -6.55
C ARG A 180 -4.45 -11.69 -8.04
N ILE A 181 -3.48 -12.28 -8.71
CA ILE A 181 -3.63 -12.70 -10.10
C ILE A 181 -4.76 -13.73 -10.21
N GLY A 182 -4.84 -14.73 -9.32
CA GLY A 182 -5.90 -15.73 -9.27
C GLY A 182 -7.29 -15.09 -9.15
N GLU A 183 -7.47 -14.12 -8.24
CA GLU A 183 -8.74 -13.39 -8.05
C GLU A 183 -9.19 -12.64 -9.33
N ILE A 184 -8.25 -12.05 -10.08
CA ILE A 184 -8.56 -11.32 -11.33
C ILE A 184 -8.98 -12.26 -12.45
N ILE A 185 -8.38 -13.44 -12.52
CA ILE A 185 -8.66 -14.42 -13.58
C ILE A 185 -9.79 -15.40 -13.22
N GLY A 186 -10.35 -15.31 -12.01
CA GLY A 186 -11.51 -16.09 -11.58
C GLY A 186 -11.20 -17.54 -11.22
N ASP A 187 -10.02 -17.80 -10.67
CA ASP A 187 -9.60 -19.10 -10.12
C ASP A 187 -10.04 -19.26 -8.66
#